data_d38f7fac3d3afc7482d94b11d30ecb12
#
_entry.id   d38f7fac3d3afc7482d94b11d30ecb12
#
_cell.length_a   1.000
_cell.length_b   1.000
_cell.length_c   1.000
_cell.angle_alpha   90.00
_cell.angle_beta   90.00
_cell.angle_gamma   90.00
#
_symmetry.space_group_name_H-M   'P 1'
#
loop_
_entity.id
_entity.type
_entity.pdbx_description
1 polymer ?
#
loop_
_entity_poly.entity_id
_entity_poly.type
_entity_poly.pdbx_seq_one_letter_code
_entity_poly.pdbx_strand_id
1 'polypeptide(L)'
;MFDFTKEREAFENKVWLSSPTMHGPELEYIKEAYETNWMSTVGANINEVEKLACEKVGCKYAVALSAGTAALHMAVKLAGMDAYGMPDVGHGTLEGEKVFCSDMTFDATVNPVVYEGGVPVFIDTEGSTKKLNIRRF
;
A
#
# COMPACT_ATOMS: atom_id res chain seq x y z
N MET A 1 -6.01 -28.85 4.13
CA MET A 1 -7.23 -28.05 4.00
C MET A 1 -7.70 -27.65 5.38
N PHE A 2 -8.01 -26.40 5.61
CA PHE A 2 -8.44 -25.91 6.93
C PHE A 2 -9.88 -26.38 7.20
N ASP A 3 -10.12 -27.04 8.33
CA ASP A 3 -11.44 -27.56 8.68
C ASP A 3 -12.22 -26.50 9.48
N PHE A 4 -13.14 -25.83 8.81
CA PHE A 4 -13.99 -24.78 9.40
C PHE A 4 -15.13 -25.32 10.27
N THR A 5 -15.36 -26.64 10.30
CA THR A 5 -16.44 -27.25 11.10
C THR A 5 -16.04 -27.52 12.55
N LYS A 6 -14.72 -27.45 12.85
CA LYS A 6 -14.24 -27.66 14.21
C LYS A 6 -14.40 -26.39 15.03
N GLU A 7 -15.09 -26.54 16.16
CA GLU A 7 -15.06 -25.52 17.22
C GLU A 7 -13.62 -25.26 17.67
N ARG A 8 -13.28 -24.01 17.81
CA ARG A 8 -11.95 -23.57 18.23
C ARG A 8 -12.04 -22.75 19.49
N GLU A 9 -11.15 -23.04 20.42
CA GLU A 9 -11.01 -22.22 21.61
C GLU A 9 -10.53 -20.83 21.23
N ALA A 10 -11.17 -19.81 21.82
CA ALA A 10 -10.70 -18.44 21.68
C ALA A 10 -9.36 -18.27 22.38
N PHE A 11 -8.52 -17.41 21.86
CA PHE A 11 -7.29 -17.04 22.55
C PHE A 11 -7.61 -16.36 23.87
N GLU A 12 -6.92 -16.69 24.94
CA GLU A 12 -7.05 -16.02 26.24
C GLU A 12 -6.75 -14.52 26.16
N ASN A 13 -5.80 -14.16 25.31
CA ASN A 13 -5.39 -12.79 25.08
C ASN A 13 -5.65 -12.39 23.63
N LYS A 14 -5.93 -11.10 23.42
CA LYS A 14 -6.12 -10.55 22.09
C LYS A 14 -4.84 -10.68 21.26
N VAL A 15 -4.94 -11.37 20.12
CA VAL A 15 -3.87 -11.45 19.13
C VAL A 15 -4.06 -10.33 18.10
N TRP A 16 -3.11 -9.44 18.01
CA TRP A 16 -3.11 -8.36 17.04
C TRP A 16 -2.56 -8.84 15.70
N LEU A 17 -3.20 -8.45 14.60
CA LEU A 17 -2.74 -8.76 13.25
C LEU A 17 -1.37 -8.11 12.96
N SER A 18 -1.24 -6.86 13.33
CA SER A 18 0.03 -6.12 13.32
C SER A 18 0.03 -5.08 14.42
N SER A 19 1.19 -4.89 15.04
CA SER A 19 1.39 -3.88 16.07
C SER A 19 2.63 -3.07 15.70
N PRO A 20 2.60 -1.73 15.84
CA PRO A 20 3.79 -0.91 15.64
C PRO A 20 4.90 -1.35 16.59
N THR A 21 6.12 -1.34 16.10
CA THR A 21 7.33 -1.59 16.92
C THR A 21 8.12 -0.31 17.00
N MET A 22 8.41 0.11 18.23
CA MET A 22 9.25 1.28 18.50
C MET A 22 10.69 0.84 18.67
N HIS A 23 11.63 1.58 18.12
CA HIS A 23 13.05 1.25 18.12
C HIS A 23 13.87 2.14 19.06
N GLY A 24 13.25 3.20 19.61
CA GLY A 24 13.82 4.08 20.62
C GLY A 24 14.03 5.54 20.18
N PRO A 25 14.57 5.83 18.97
CA PRO A 25 14.88 7.21 18.59
C PRO A 25 13.67 8.03 18.09
N GLU A 26 12.48 7.44 17.97
CA GLU A 26 11.31 8.10 17.40
C GLU A 26 10.95 9.41 18.12
N LEU A 27 11.02 9.40 19.44
CA LEU A 27 10.71 10.61 20.24
C LEU A 27 11.74 11.71 20.04
N GLU A 28 13.00 11.37 19.77
CA GLU A 28 14.05 12.35 19.48
C GLU A 28 13.77 13.07 18.16
N TYR A 29 13.42 12.32 17.11
CA TYR A 29 13.02 12.90 15.81
C TYR A 29 11.75 13.76 15.91
N ILE A 30 10.75 13.31 16.70
CA ILE A 30 9.54 14.09 16.93
C ILE A 30 9.88 15.40 17.65
N LYS A 31 10.72 15.34 18.69
CA LYS A 31 11.15 16.50 19.45
C LYS A 31 11.92 17.49 18.57
N GLU A 32 12.87 17.01 17.79
CA GLU A 32 13.64 17.82 16.85
C GLU A 32 12.71 18.53 15.83
N ALA A 33 11.78 17.79 15.23
CA ALA A 33 10.81 18.36 14.29
C ALA A 33 9.94 19.43 14.94
N TYR A 34 9.54 19.24 16.19
CA TYR A 34 8.77 20.21 16.96
C TYR A 34 9.58 21.48 17.28
N GLU A 35 10.80 21.31 17.78
CA GLU A 35 11.69 22.42 18.18
C GLU A 35 12.14 23.27 16.97
N THR A 36 12.30 22.63 15.81
CA THR A 36 12.68 23.31 14.55
C THR A 36 11.49 23.80 13.74
N ASN A 37 10.27 23.56 14.19
CA ASN A 37 9.00 23.89 13.51
C ASN A 37 8.83 23.19 12.14
N TRP A 38 9.45 22.03 11.95
CA TRP A 38 9.30 21.20 10.74
C TRP A 38 8.25 20.10 10.94
N MET A 39 7.04 20.48 11.36
CA MET A 39 5.91 19.60 11.63
C MET A 39 4.95 19.46 10.42
N SER A 40 5.37 19.89 9.24
CA SER A 40 4.56 19.91 8.02
C SER A 40 5.03 18.84 7.01
N THR A 41 4.58 18.99 5.77
CA THR A 41 4.88 18.08 4.65
C THR A 41 6.29 18.23 4.07
N VAL A 42 7.08 19.15 4.58
CA VAL A 42 8.48 19.38 4.20
C VAL A 42 9.36 19.38 5.45
N GLY A 43 10.60 19.03 5.31
CA GLY A 43 11.56 19.02 6.41
C GLY A 43 12.68 18.00 6.23
N ALA A 44 13.70 18.08 7.09
CA ALA A 44 14.87 17.22 7.00
C ALA A 44 14.53 15.72 7.10
N ASN A 45 13.61 15.35 7.99
CA ASN A 45 13.21 13.94 8.19
C ASN A 45 12.55 13.36 6.94
N ILE A 46 11.65 14.10 6.27
CA ILE A 46 11.00 13.65 5.04
C ILE A 46 12.03 13.51 3.91
N ASN A 47 12.89 14.50 3.75
CA ASN A 47 13.95 14.46 2.74
C ASN A 47 14.88 13.25 2.93
N GLU A 48 15.25 12.93 4.18
CA GLU A 48 16.09 11.76 4.47
C GLU A 48 15.35 10.44 4.21
N VAL A 49 14.07 10.34 4.52
CA VAL A 49 13.25 9.15 4.18
C VAL A 49 13.22 8.93 2.66
N GLU A 50 12.98 9.97 1.88
CA GLU A 50 12.96 9.88 0.41
C GLU A 50 14.32 9.49 -0.16
N LYS A 51 15.40 10.08 0.34
CA LYS A 51 16.77 9.73 -0.03
C LYS A 51 17.10 8.28 0.29
N LEU A 52 16.85 7.84 1.53
CA LEU A 52 17.08 6.46 1.95
C LEU A 52 16.23 5.45 1.16
N ALA A 53 15.00 5.79 0.82
CA ALA A 53 14.16 4.97 -0.04
C ALA A 53 14.80 4.81 -1.42
N CYS A 54 15.28 5.88 -2.04
CA CYS A 54 16.02 5.82 -3.31
C CYS A 54 17.24 4.91 -3.22
N GLU A 55 18.05 5.06 -2.18
CA GLU A 55 19.26 4.25 -1.97
C GLU A 55 18.94 2.76 -1.78
N LYS A 56 17.94 2.46 -0.96
CA LYS A 56 17.58 1.06 -0.61
C LYS A 56 16.88 0.32 -1.73
N VAL A 57 16.05 1.01 -2.51
CA VAL A 57 15.26 0.41 -3.61
C VAL A 57 16.01 0.51 -4.95
N GLY A 58 17.00 1.40 -5.06
CA GLY A 58 17.75 1.65 -6.30
C GLY A 58 16.95 2.45 -7.32
N CYS A 59 15.96 3.24 -6.88
CA CYS A 59 15.19 4.12 -7.75
C CYS A 59 15.80 5.53 -7.80
N LYS A 60 15.48 6.27 -8.86
CA LYS A 60 16.00 7.63 -9.07
C LYS A 60 15.30 8.66 -8.19
N TYR A 61 14.02 8.46 -7.92
CA TYR A 61 13.18 9.38 -7.16
C TYR A 61 12.30 8.60 -6.20
N ALA A 62 12.01 9.19 -5.04
CA ALA A 62 11.01 8.74 -4.10
C ALA A 62 10.22 9.95 -3.60
N VAL A 63 8.97 9.74 -3.28
CA VAL A 63 8.06 10.76 -2.73
C VAL A 63 7.34 10.18 -1.54
N ALA A 64 7.48 10.81 -0.39
CA ALA A 64 6.75 10.43 0.82
C ALA A 64 5.29 10.91 0.74
N LEU A 65 4.36 10.02 1.03
CA LEU A 65 2.93 10.30 1.05
C LEU A 65 2.36 9.99 2.44
N SER A 66 1.20 10.57 2.76
CA SER A 66 0.59 10.47 4.09
C SER A 66 0.13 9.06 4.48
N ALA A 67 -0.07 8.18 3.50
CA ALA A 67 -0.54 6.81 3.73
C ALA A 67 -0.16 5.88 2.57
N GLY A 68 -0.06 4.58 2.86
CA GLY A 68 0.16 3.55 1.84
C GLY A 68 -0.93 3.51 0.78
N THR A 69 -2.19 3.78 1.15
CA THR A 69 -3.31 3.90 0.20
C THR A 69 -3.08 5.02 -0.81
N ALA A 70 -2.58 6.17 -0.36
CA ALA A 70 -2.24 7.27 -1.25
C ALA A 70 -1.09 6.91 -2.20
N ALA A 71 -0.09 6.19 -1.70
CA ALA A 71 1.03 5.72 -2.50
C ALA A 71 0.58 4.71 -3.58
N LEU A 72 -0.28 3.77 -3.21
CA LEU A 72 -0.88 2.82 -4.15
C LEU A 72 -1.75 3.53 -5.18
N HIS A 73 -2.55 4.52 -4.77
CA HIS A 73 -3.37 5.29 -5.71
C HIS A 73 -2.51 6.01 -6.75
N MET A 74 -1.45 6.68 -6.32
CA MET A 74 -0.52 7.33 -7.25
C MET A 74 0.16 6.33 -8.19
N ALA A 75 0.58 5.17 -7.66
CA ALA A 75 1.20 4.12 -8.48
C ALA A 75 0.23 3.56 -9.53
N VAL A 76 -1.00 3.26 -9.14
CA VAL A 76 -2.06 2.78 -10.05
C VAL A 76 -2.38 3.83 -11.12
N LYS A 77 -2.51 5.10 -10.71
CA LYS A 77 -2.74 6.21 -11.64
C LYS A 77 -1.63 6.35 -12.66
N LEU A 78 -0.38 6.36 -12.22
CA LEU A 78 0.79 6.46 -13.11
C LEU A 78 0.88 5.26 -14.04
N ALA A 79 0.63 4.05 -13.56
CA ALA A 79 0.62 2.84 -14.39
C ALA A 79 -0.51 2.89 -15.43
N GLY A 80 -1.69 3.37 -15.06
CA GLY A 80 -2.80 3.57 -15.99
C GLY A 80 -2.47 4.60 -17.07
N MET A 81 -1.87 5.73 -16.68
CA MET A 81 -1.42 6.75 -17.64
C MET A 81 -0.35 6.23 -18.61
N ASP A 82 0.58 5.42 -18.11
CA ASP A 82 1.61 4.79 -18.95
C ASP A 82 1.02 3.79 -19.96
N ALA A 83 0.04 3.01 -19.51
CA ALA A 83 -0.58 1.96 -20.32
C ALA A 83 -1.61 2.48 -21.32
N TYR A 84 -2.42 3.47 -20.92
CA TYR A 84 -3.61 3.90 -21.67
C TYR A 84 -3.60 5.39 -22.06
N GLY A 85 -2.61 6.14 -21.58
CA GLY A 85 -2.51 7.58 -21.83
C GLY A 85 -3.21 8.43 -20.77
N MET A 86 -3.21 9.75 -21.02
CA MET A 86 -3.88 10.71 -20.11
C MET A 86 -5.40 10.57 -20.24
N PRO A 87 -6.12 10.43 -19.11
CA PRO A 87 -7.58 10.37 -19.15
C PRO A 87 -8.20 11.73 -19.49
N ASP A 88 -9.41 11.72 -20.00
CA ASP A 88 -10.23 12.91 -20.13
C ASP A 88 -10.59 13.50 -18.77
N VAL A 89 -10.92 14.79 -18.75
CA VAL A 89 -11.30 15.50 -17.53
C VAL A 89 -12.50 14.83 -16.87
N GLY A 90 -12.36 14.46 -15.62
CA GLY A 90 -13.40 13.78 -14.84
C GLY A 90 -13.42 12.27 -14.95
N HIS A 91 -12.49 11.67 -15.70
CA HIS A 91 -12.34 10.22 -15.81
C HIS A 91 -11.06 9.72 -15.09
N GLY A 92 -11.09 8.44 -14.70
CA GLY A 92 -9.94 7.75 -14.16
C GLY A 92 -9.04 7.19 -15.26
N THR A 93 -7.82 6.83 -14.90
CA THR A 93 -6.83 6.28 -15.85
C THR A 93 -7.10 4.83 -16.24
N LEU A 94 -8.03 4.14 -15.55
CA LEU A 94 -8.36 2.72 -15.74
C LEU A 94 -9.85 2.53 -16.13
N GLU A 95 -10.48 3.52 -16.71
CA GLU A 95 -11.92 3.49 -16.99
C GLU A 95 -12.36 2.22 -17.75
N GLY A 96 -13.10 1.34 -17.05
CA GLY A 96 -13.56 0.05 -17.59
C GLY A 96 -12.50 -1.05 -17.70
N GLU A 97 -11.24 -0.77 -17.40
CA GLU A 97 -10.16 -1.75 -17.48
C GLU A 97 -10.15 -2.72 -16.31
N LYS A 98 -9.79 -3.98 -16.58
CA LYS A 98 -9.71 -5.03 -15.56
C LYS A 98 -8.34 -5.10 -14.95
N VAL A 99 -8.28 -5.06 -13.61
CA VAL A 99 -7.03 -5.18 -12.85
C VAL A 99 -7.10 -6.39 -11.93
N PHE A 100 -6.11 -7.28 -12.04
CA PHE A 100 -6.01 -8.44 -11.17
C PHE A 100 -5.54 -8.02 -9.77
N CYS A 101 -6.33 -8.40 -8.78
CA CYS A 101 -6.08 -8.10 -7.37
C CYS A 101 -6.05 -9.39 -6.54
N SER A 102 -5.22 -9.44 -5.51
CA SER A 102 -5.28 -10.54 -4.55
C SER A 102 -6.59 -10.47 -3.76
N ASP A 103 -7.23 -11.60 -3.52
CA ASP A 103 -8.36 -11.72 -2.60
C ASP A 103 -7.90 -11.74 -1.12
N MET A 104 -6.64 -12.09 -0.87
CA MET A 104 -6.02 -12.09 0.45
C MET A 104 -5.16 -10.83 0.65
N THR A 105 -5.82 -9.69 0.85
CA THR A 105 -5.14 -8.40 1.00
C THR A 105 -5.99 -7.43 1.82
N PHE A 106 -5.40 -6.32 2.22
CA PHE A 106 -6.12 -5.19 2.78
C PHE A 106 -6.88 -4.46 1.66
N ASP A 107 -8.06 -3.91 1.94
CA ASP A 107 -8.91 -3.23 0.96
C ASP A 107 -8.21 -2.08 0.22
N ALA A 108 -7.28 -1.42 0.90
CA ALA A 108 -6.45 -0.36 0.32
C ALA A 108 -5.67 -0.78 -0.94
N THR A 109 -5.47 -2.08 -1.17
CA THR A 109 -4.85 -2.60 -2.40
C THR A 109 -5.81 -2.50 -3.59
N VAL A 110 -7.10 -2.59 -3.35
CA VAL A 110 -8.15 -2.64 -4.38
C VAL A 110 -8.79 -1.27 -4.63
N ASN A 111 -8.98 -0.49 -3.57
CA ASN A 111 -9.64 0.80 -3.64
C ASN A 111 -9.07 1.74 -4.72
N PRO A 112 -7.75 1.86 -4.92
CA PRO A 112 -7.17 2.69 -5.97
C PRO A 112 -7.58 2.32 -7.38
N VAL A 113 -7.81 1.02 -7.64
CA VAL A 113 -8.31 0.54 -8.94
C VAL A 113 -9.70 1.11 -9.21
N VAL A 114 -10.57 1.05 -8.19
CA VAL A 114 -11.93 1.60 -8.26
C VAL A 114 -11.93 3.12 -8.38
N TYR A 115 -11.03 3.82 -7.68
CA TYR A 115 -10.89 5.28 -7.76
C TYR A 115 -10.53 5.76 -9.16
N GLU A 116 -9.77 4.96 -9.91
CA GLU A 116 -9.38 5.24 -11.29
C GLU A 116 -10.35 4.66 -12.32
N GLY A 117 -11.56 4.22 -11.92
CA GLY A 117 -12.60 3.70 -12.81
C GLY A 117 -12.38 2.26 -13.28
N GLY A 118 -11.37 1.58 -12.74
CA GLY A 118 -11.06 0.19 -13.07
C GLY A 118 -12.00 -0.82 -12.41
N VAL A 119 -12.01 -2.02 -12.97
CA VAL A 119 -12.77 -3.17 -12.46
C VAL A 119 -11.82 -4.17 -11.80
N PRO A 120 -11.81 -4.30 -10.46
CA PRO A 120 -10.96 -5.28 -9.80
C PRO A 120 -11.45 -6.71 -10.10
N VAL A 121 -10.50 -7.57 -10.47
CA VAL A 121 -10.71 -9.00 -10.67
C VAL A 121 -9.92 -9.74 -9.61
N PHE A 122 -10.62 -10.34 -8.66
CA PHE A 122 -9.99 -11.02 -7.55
C PHE A 122 -9.41 -12.37 -7.97
N ILE A 123 -8.20 -12.62 -7.58
CA ILE A 123 -7.46 -13.86 -7.84
C ILE A 123 -7.06 -14.48 -6.51
N ASP A 124 -7.45 -15.74 -6.34
CA ASP A 124 -7.09 -16.56 -5.19
C ASP A 124 -5.58 -16.71 -5.07
N THR A 125 -5.09 -16.81 -3.85
CA THR A 125 -3.69 -17.04 -3.55
C THR A 125 -3.37 -18.53 -3.53
N GLU A 126 -2.17 -18.89 -3.95
CA GLU A 126 -1.69 -20.26 -3.78
C GLU A 126 -1.47 -20.57 -2.29
N GLY A 127 -2.14 -21.62 -1.79
CA GLY A 127 -2.20 -21.94 -0.36
C GLY A 127 -0.83 -22.19 0.30
N SER A 128 0.18 -22.58 -0.48
CA SER A 128 1.53 -22.87 0.03
C SER A 128 2.47 -21.65 0.04
N THR A 129 2.31 -20.74 -0.91
CA THR A 129 3.25 -19.61 -1.10
C THR A 129 2.64 -18.25 -0.86
N LYS A 130 1.32 -18.17 -0.72
CA LYS A 130 0.55 -16.90 -0.65
C LYS A 130 0.80 -15.96 -1.83
N LYS A 131 1.25 -16.49 -2.97
CA LYS A 131 1.39 -15.76 -4.22
C LYS A 131 0.12 -15.85 -5.05
N LEU A 132 -0.17 -14.83 -5.84
CA LEU A 132 -1.28 -14.84 -6.79
C LEU A 132 -1.17 -16.06 -7.73
N ASN A 133 -2.23 -16.85 -7.81
CA ASN A 133 -2.27 -18.02 -8.69
C ASN A 133 -2.84 -17.66 -10.07
N ILE A 134 -2.04 -16.97 -10.86
CA ILE A 134 -2.42 -16.52 -12.21
C ILE A 134 -2.62 -17.69 -13.20
N ARG A 135 -2.25 -18.92 -12.83
CA ARG A 135 -2.35 -20.11 -13.70
C ARG A 135 -3.76 -20.71 -13.77
N ARG A 136 -4.72 -20.20 -13.04
CA ARG A 136 -6.11 -20.71 -13.01
C ARG A 136 -7.11 -19.93 -13.88
N PHE A 137 -6.62 -18.97 -14.69
CA PHE A 137 -7.44 -18.16 -15.58
C PHE A 137 -6.98 -18.28 -17.04
#